data_092e4a9555b85cbee869ec0c2b7606de
#
_entry.id   092e4a9555b85cbee869ec0c2b7606de
#
_cell.length_a   1.000
_cell.length_b   1.000
_cell.length_c   1.000
_cell.angle_alpha   90.00
_cell.angle_beta   90.00
_cell.angle_gamma   90.00
#
_symmetry.space_group_name_H-M   'P 1'
#
loop_
_entity.id
_entity.type
_entity.pdbx_description
1 polymer ?
#
loop_
_entity_poly.entity_id
_entity_poly.type
_entity_poly.pdbx_seq_one_letter_code
_entity_poly.pdbx_strand_id
1 'polypeptide(L)'
;MFLNRLQLVDYRLESACSLDLGASWVAFTGPNGTGKTNLLDAVHFLCLGRSYFTRQDSQLVRFGSRGFRLEGRFGPLPSPDLPNPSVNGRDETQVTVVYRTGVGKEMAVNQVVYPRLSEHLGRMPVVMIAPGDTILLEGTGVERRRFTDMLLAQTKPDYVQALLKRDHLLGQRNALLKAARHGPAPDAALMECYDEELTQCHQTIAEVRASWVQGFGPLMQGLYRHIAGDAEQATMTYQPDQPSYADTFQKPSLQREIEAGHTLWGTQRDDLEFELGRKSVRRYASQGQRKSFLLALKLAQCAYFLDEGKSHATLLLDDFFEKLDAARLQGLVQAIQELSKRGVQVFLSDTGKERVRYLMEQCQQPCLFVDTPLPNSTP
;
A
#
# COMPACT_ATOMS: atom_id res chain seq x y z
N MET A 1 -3.89 17.26 -0.55
CA MET A 1 -4.73 17.07 -1.76
C MET A 1 -5.69 15.93 -1.51
N PHE A 2 -6.96 16.12 -1.83
CA PHE A 2 -8.03 15.12 -1.67
C PHE A 2 -8.56 14.75 -3.04
N LEU A 3 -9.03 13.53 -3.23
CA LEU A 3 -9.71 13.12 -4.46
C LEU A 3 -11.11 13.73 -4.47
N ASN A 4 -11.30 14.73 -5.33
CA ASN A 4 -12.57 15.44 -5.45
C ASN A 4 -13.49 14.83 -6.50
N ARG A 5 -12.91 14.20 -7.55
CA ARG A 5 -13.68 13.56 -8.62
C ARG A 5 -12.99 12.29 -9.10
N LEU A 6 -13.77 11.25 -9.32
CA LEU A 6 -13.36 9.96 -9.87
C LEU A 6 -14.18 9.65 -11.12
N GLN A 7 -13.51 9.31 -12.22
CA GLN A 7 -14.14 8.85 -13.45
C GLN A 7 -13.58 7.49 -13.86
N LEU A 8 -14.45 6.59 -14.22
CA LEU A 8 -14.12 5.25 -14.70
C LEU A 8 -14.79 5.01 -16.05
N VAL A 9 -14.08 4.34 -16.95
CA VAL A 9 -14.62 3.86 -18.22
C VAL A 9 -14.11 2.45 -18.43
N ASP A 10 -15.03 1.51 -18.66
CA ASP A 10 -14.78 0.08 -18.91
C ASP A 10 -13.89 -0.60 -17.85
N TYR A 11 -14.06 -0.20 -16.59
CA TYR A 11 -13.28 -0.73 -15.47
C TYR A 11 -14.14 -1.70 -14.63
N ARG A 12 -13.76 -2.98 -14.60
CA ARG A 12 -14.47 -4.04 -13.86
C ARG A 12 -15.96 -4.13 -14.27
N LEU A 13 -16.86 -3.76 -13.37
CA LEU A 13 -18.31 -3.77 -13.62
C LEU A 13 -18.82 -2.46 -14.26
N GLU A 14 -18.03 -1.40 -14.22
CA GLU A 14 -18.46 -0.07 -14.63
C GLU A 14 -18.21 0.17 -16.12
N SER A 15 -19.26 0.46 -16.88
CA SER A 15 -19.13 0.88 -18.28
C SER A 15 -18.64 2.32 -18.38
N ALA A 16 -19.29 3.24 -17.67
CA ALA A 16 -18.86 4.62 -17.47
C ALA A 16 -19.52 5.19 -16.23
N CYS A 17 -18.73 5.80 -15.37
CA CYS A 17 -19.28 6.58 -14.24
C CYS A 17 -18.42 7.79 -13.92
N SER A 18 -19.05 8.79 -13.29
CA SER A 18 -18.36 9.96 -12.76
C SER A 18 -18.93 10.26 -11.39
N LEU A 19 -18.07 10.34 -10.37
CA LEU A 19 -18.43 10.53 -8.98
C LEU A 19 -17.74 11.79 -8.44
N ASP A 20 -18.51 12.67 -7.82
CA ASP A 20 -17.98 13.79 -7.05
C ASP A 20 -17.78 13.33 -5.60
N LEU A 21 -16.52 13.35 -5.13
CA LEU A 21 -16.03 12.72 -3.90
C LEU A 21 -15.36 13.74 -2.96
N GLY A 22 -15.67 15.02 -3.11
CA GLY A 22 -15.05 16.12 -2.38
C GLY A 22 -15.48 16.20 -0.91
N ALA A 23 -15.23 15.13 -0.16
CA ALA A 23 -15.45 15.05 1.28
C ALA A 23 -14.25 14.37 1.97
N SER A 24 -14.03 14.68 3.25
CA SER A 24 -12.99 14.04 4.04
C SER A 24 -13.26 12.55 4.31
N TRP A 25 -14.55 12.18 4.38
CA TRP A 25 -15.00 10.81 4.51
C TRP A 25 -16.03 10.49 3.44
N VAL A 26 -15.84 9.36 2.76
CA VAL A 26 -16.70 8.85 1.69
C VAL A 26 -17.04 7.39 1.96
N ALA A 27 -18.30 7.03 1.95
CA ALA A 27 -18.78 5.66 2.14
C ALA A 27 -19.44 5.14 0.86
N PHE A 28 -18.88 4.07 0.29
CA PHE A 28 -19.50 3.27 -0.76
C PHE A 28 -20.39 2.21 -0.11
N THR A 29 -21.71 2.32 -0.28
CA THR A 29 -22.69 1.46 0.40
C THR A 29 -23.59 0.73 -0.59
N GLY A 30 -23.94 -0.54 -0.26
CA GLY A 30 -24.82 -1.35 -1.09
C GLY A 30 -24.58 -2.86 -0.95
N PRO A 31 -25.37 -3.69 -1.60
CA PRO A 31 -25.25 -5.16 -1.53
C PRO A 31 -23.88 -5.69 -1.92
N ASN A 32 -23.58 -6.95 -1.58
CA ASN A 32 -22.36 -7.61 -2.05
C ASN A 32 -22.37 -7.75 -3.58
N GLY A 33 -21.20 -7.68 -4.18
CA GLY A 33 -21.03 -7.82 -5.64
C GLY A 33 -21.36 -6.56 -6.46
N THR A 34 -21.76 -5.45 -5.84
CA THR A 34 -22.16 -4.21 -6.55
C THR A 34 -21.01 -3.27 -6.93
N GLY A 35 -19.75 -3.69 -6.75
CA GLY A 35 -18.59 -2.90 -7.21
C GLY A 35 -17.94 -2.00 -6.16
N LYS A 36 -18.35 -2.01 -4.89
CA LYS A 36 -17.74 -1.20 -3.82
C LYS A 36 -16.21 -1.32 -3.75
N THR A 37 -15.72 -2.57 -3.66
CA THR A 37 -14.28 -2.89 -3.68
C THR A 37 -13.60 -2.42 -4.96
N ASN A 38 -14.29 -2.45 -6.11
CA ASN A 38 -13.73 -1.97 -7.37
C ASN A 38 -13.53 -0.45 -7.37
N LEU A 39 -14.41 0.32 -6.71
CA LEU A 39 -14.25 1.77 -6.54
C LEU A 39 -13.05 2.10 -5.65
N LEU A 40 -12.87 1.37 -4.54
CA LEU A 40 -11.67 1.51 -3.69
C LEU A 40 -10.39 1.15 -4.46
N ASP A 41 -10.42 0.06 -5.24
CA ASP A 41 -9.27 -0.35 -6.07
C ASP A 41 -8.95 0.67 -7.18
N ALA A 42 -9.95 1.33 -7.76
CA ALA A 42 -9.75 2.41 -8.72
C ALA A 42 -9.03 3.62 -8.09
N VAL A 43 -9.41 4.01 -6.86
CA VAL A 43 -8.70 5.05 -6.10
C VAL A 43 -7.27 4.63 -5.80
N HIS A 44 -7.06 3.39 -5.33
CA HIS A 44 -5.71 2.84 -5.10
C HIS A 44 -4.87 2.84 -6.38
N PHE A 45 -5.48 2.46 -7.51
CA PHE A 45 -4.81 2.44 -8.81
C PHE A 45 -4.34 3.83 -9.25
N LEU A 46 -5.18 4.86 -9.09
CA LEU A 46 -4.79 6.24 -9.38
C LEU A 46 -3.63 6.72 -8.51
N CYS A 47 -3.55 6.26 -7.26
CA CYS A 47 -2.48 6.65 -6.34
C CYS A 47 -1.15 5.93 -6.60
N LEU A 48 -1.14 4.67 -7.03
CA LEU A 48 0.06 3.84 -7.14
C LEU A 48 0.33 3.26 -8.53
N GLY A 49 -0.55 3.53 -9.50
CA GLY A 49 -0.43 3.01 -10.87
C GLY A 49 -0.64 1.50 -10.98
N ARG A 50 -1.25 0.85 -9.96
CA ARG A 50 -1.51 -0.60 -9.93
C ARG A 50 -2.69 -0.95 -9.03
N SER A 51 -3.37 -2.06 -9.34
CA SER A 51 -4.40 -2.63 -8.48
C SER A 51 -3.81 -3.15 -7.16
N TYR A 52 -4.61 -3.10 -6.10
CA TYR A 52 -4.31 -3.76 -4.83
C TYR A 52 -4.52 -5.27 -4.91
N PHE A 53 -5.55 -5.72 -5.61
CA PHE A 53 -6.04 -7.09 -5.61
C PHE A 53 -5.46 -7.97 -6.72
N THR A 54 -5.01 -7.40 -7.84
CA THR A 54 -4.43 -8.17 -8.94
C THR A 54 -3.14 -7.56 -9.48
N ARG A 55 -2.24 -8.43 -9.96
CA ARG A 55 -1.01 -8.02 -10.66
C ARG A 55 -1.21 -7.88 -12.17
N GLN A 56 -2.34 -8.37 -12.70
CA GLN A 56 -2.64 -8.40 -14.13
C GLN A 56 -3.66 -7.31 -14.46
N ASP A 57 -3.23 -6.22 -15.06
CA ASP A 57 -4.10 -5.10 -15.43
C ASP A 57 -5.22 -5.52 -16.40
N SER A 58 -5.02 -6.57 -17.21
CA SER A 58 -6.04 -7.14 -18.08
C SER A 58 -7.28 -7.65 -17.36
N GLN A 59 -7.14 -8.08 -16.10
CA GLN A 59 -8.27 -8.53 -15.27
C GLN A 59 -9.16 -7.39 -14.77
N LEU A 60 -8.73 -6.15 -14.96
CA LEU A 60 -9.47 -4.95 -14.57
C LEU A 60 -10.35 -4.42 -15.72
N VAL A 61 -10.12 -4.92 -16.93
CA VAL A 61 -10.92 -4.54 -18.11
C VAL A 61 -12.32 -5.13 -17.97
N ARG A 62 -13.34 -4.30 -18.24
CA ARG A 62 -14.73 -4.75 -18.30
C ARG A 62 -14.90 -5.83 -19.35
N PHE A 63 -15.72 -6.84 -19.07
CA PHE A 63 -15.99 -7.93 -20.02
C PHE A 63 -16.50 -7.38 -21.35
N GLY A 64 -15.90 -7.82 -22.47
CA GLY A 64 -16.22 -7.36 -23.81
C GLY A 64 -15.51 -6.08 -24.26
N SER A 65 -14.79 -5.37 -23.37
CA SER A 65 -14.03 -4.17 -23.71
C SER A 65 -12.57 -4.47 -24.05
N ARG A 66 -11.87 -3.53 -24.67
CA ARG A 66 -10.46 -3.66 -25.10
C ARG A 66 -9.46 -2.91 -24.21
N GLY A 67 -9.93 -2.35 -23.10
CA GLY A 67 -9.12 -1.57 -22.18
C GLY A 67 -9.99 -0.83 -21.19
N PHE A 68 -9.37 -0.06 -20.30
CA PHE A 68 -10.07 0.81 -19.36
C PHE A 68 -9.40 2.17 -19.26
N ARG A 69 -10.14 3.16 -18.77
CA ARG A 69 -9.64 4.47 -18.37
C ARG A 69 -10.08 4.81 -16.96
N LEU A 70 -9.13 5.27 -16.15
CA LEU A 70 -9.38 5.88 -14.84
C LEU A 70 -8.91 7.33 -14.89
N GLU A 71 -9.67 8.24 -14.30
CA GLU A 71 -9.28 9.63 -14.12
C GLU A 71 -9.67 10.09 -12.71
N GLY A 72 -8.70 10.70 -12.01
CA GLY A 72 -8.89 11.30 -10.70
C GLY A 72 -8.50 12.76 -10.71
N ARG A 73 -9.31 13.63 -10.09
CA ARG A 73 -8.96 15.03 -9.82
C ARG A 73 -8.72 15.21 -8.36
N PHE A 74 -7.49 15.62 -8.03
CA PHE A 74 -7.01 15.82 -6.67
C PHE A 74 -6.77 17.31 -6.42
N GLY A 75 -7.29 17.83 -5.31
CA GLY A 75 -7.17 19.23 -4.94
C GLY A 75 -7.48 19.48 -3.46
N PRO A 76 -7.65 20.72 -3.02
CA PRO A 76 -8.18 21.03 -1.71
C PRO A 76 -9.63 20.52 -1.60
N LEU A 77 -10.10 20.25 -0.39
CA LEU A 77 -11.54 19.97 -0.19
C LEU A 77 -12.38 21.19 -0.60
N PRO A 78 -13.51 20.98 -1.28
CA PRO A 78 -14.47 22.06 -1.52
C PRO A 78 -14.92 22.66 -0.19
N SER A 79 -14.83 23.99 -0.07
CA SER A 79 -15.35 24.72 1.09
C SER A 79 -16.75 25.24 0.77
N PRO A 80 -17.72 25.14 1.71
CA PRO A 80 -19.04 25.71 1.52
C PRO A 80 -19.02 27.23 1.28
N ASP A 81 -18.00 27.90 1.83
CA ASP A 81 -17.87 29.36 1.83
C ASP A 81 -17.03 29.92 0.68
N LEU A 82 -16.39 29.06 -0.12
CA LEU A 82 -15.61 29.48 -1.28
C LEU A 82 -16.32 29.03 -2.56
N PRO A 83 -16.47 29.93 -3.57
CA PRO A 83 -16.96 29.49 -4.86
C PRO A 83 -16.07 28.37 -5.38
N ASN A 84 -16.72 27.31 -5.86
CA ASN A 84 -16.13 26.04 -6.33
C ASN A 84 -14.75 26.28 -6.96
N PRO A 85 -13.63 25.80 -6.37
CA PRO A 85 -12.28 26.07 -6.85
C PRO A 85 -12.03 25.57 -8.30
N SER A 86 -12.97 24.80 -8.85
CA SER A 86 -12.97 24.33 -10.23
C SER A 86 -12.99 25.44 -11.29
N VAL A 87 -13.26 26.70 -10.92
CA VAL A 87 -13.39 27.81 -11.91
C VAL A 87 -12.00 28.31 -12.39
N ASN A 88 -10.93 28.08 -11.65
CA ASN A 88 -9.59 28.59 -12.02
C ASN A 88 -8.50 27.53 -12.27
N GLY A 89 -8.78 26.22 -12.13
CA GLY A 89 -7.90 25.11 -12.59
C GLY A 89 -6.44 25.07 -12.08
N ARG A 90 -6.03 26.00 -11.21
CA ARG A 90 -4.62 26.20 -10.85
C ARG A 90 -4.13 25.29 -9.72
N ASP A 91 -5.05 24.75 -8.89
CA ASP A 91 -4.70 23.95 -7.71
C ASP A 91 -5.14 22.48 -7.79
N GLU A 92 -5.65 22.04 -8.93
CA GLU A 92 -6.05 20.65 -9.14
C GLU A 92 -4.98 19.87 -9.90
N THR A 93 -4.70 18.65 -9.44
CA THR A 93 -3.88 17.67 -10.12
C THR A 93 -4.77 16.60 -10.72
N GLN A 94 -4.76 16.46 -12.04
CA GLN A 94 -5.45 15.41 -12.76
C GLN A 94 -4.51 14.22 -12.96
N VAL A 95 -4.91 13.06 -12.46
CA VAL A 95 -4.22 11.78 -12.70
C VAL A 95 -5.06 10.95 -13.65
N THR A 96 -4.46 10.49 -14.74
CA THR A 96 -5.13 9.63 -15.74
C THR A 96 -4.35 8.35 -15.92
N VAL A 97 -5.06 7.22 -15.92
CA VAL A 97 -4.52 5.92 -16.29
C VAL A 97 -5.32 5.35 -17.46
N VAL A 98 -4.64 4.90 -18.48
CA VAL A 98 -5.23 4.23 -19.64
C VAL A 98 -4.54 2.90 -19.82
N TYR A 99 -5.29 1.82 -19.83
CA TYR A 99 -4.81 0.49 -20.20
C TYR A 99 -5.47 0.04 -21.50
N ARG A 100 -4.67 -0.51 -22.42
CA ARG A 100 -5.17 -1.12 -23.66
C ARG A 100 -4.61 -2.52 -23.79
N THR A 101 -5.48 -3.48 -24.05
CA THR A 101 -5.10 -4.89 -24.27
C THR A 101 -4.12 -5.00 -25.43
N GLY A 102 -3.01 -5.71 -25.23
CA GLY A 102 -1.94 -5.87 -26.22
C GLY A 102 -0.97 -4.70 -26.36
N VAL A 103 -1.27 -3.53 -25.76
CA VAL A 103 -0.40 -2.35 -25.80
C VAL A 103 0.24 -2.11 -24.44
N GLY A 104 -0.55 -2.20 -23.37
CA GLY A 104 -0.08 -1.95 -22.00
C GLY A 104 -0.77 -0.74 -21.36
N LYS A 105 -0.11 -0.20 -20.37
CA LYS A 105 -0.60 0.86 -19.50
C LYS A 105 0.19 2.14 -19.65
N GLU A 106 -0.52 3.26 -19.72
CA GLU A 106 0.02 4.61 -19.68
C GLU A 106 -0.55 5.35 -18.47
N MET A 107 0.26 6.16 -17.82
CA MET A 107 -0.16 7.02 -16.71
C MET A 107 0.31 8.45 -16.96
N ALA A 108 -0.57 9.41 -16.80
CA ALA A 108 -0.31 10.83 -17.01
C ALA A 108 -0.75 11.65 -15.80
N VAL A 109 -0.01 12.72 -15.52
CA VAL A 109 -0.38 13.76 -14.56
C VAL A 109 -0.44 15.09 -15.30
N ASN A 110 -1.58 15.77 -15.20
CA ASN A 110 -1.87 17.01 -15.91
C ASN A 110 -1.55 16.87 -17.41
N GLN A 111 -1.96 15.73 -18.02
CA GLN A 111 -1.75 15.36 -19.42
C GLN A 111 -0.29 15.05 -19.80
N VAL A 112 0.66 15.10 -18.86
CA VAL A 112 2.05 14.72 -19.11
C VAL A 112 2.22 13.24 -18.75
N VAL A 113 2.54 12.41 -19.74
CA VAL A 113 2.76 10.96 -19.55
C VAL A 113 4.07 10.72 -18.82
N TYR A 114 4.04 9.87 -17.82
CA TYR A 114 5.25 9.44 -17.12
C TYR A 114 6.06 8.43 -17.95
N PRO A 115 7.36 8.65 -18.13
CA PRO A 115 8.24 7.64 -18.74
C PRO A 115 8.39 6.40 -17.85
N ARG A 116 8.27 6.57 -16.52
CA ARG A 116 8.34 5.48 -15.54
C ARG A 116 7.31 5.66 -14.43
N LEU A 117 6.56 4.61 -14.13
CA LEU A 117 5.56 4.62 -13.04
C LEU A 117 6.16 4.93 -11.65
N SER A 118 7.45 4.64 -11.45
CA SER A 118 8.15 4.97 -10.20
C SER A 118 8.18 6.48 -9.89
N GLU A 119 8.05 7.34 -10.89
CA GLU A 119 7.99 8.80 -10.69
C GLU A 119 6.68 9.28 -10.05
N HIS A 120 5.65 8.44 -10.09
CA HIS A 120 4.36 8.71 -9.44
C HIS A 120 4.34 8.34 -7.96
N LEU A 121 5.20 7.40 -7.54
CA LEU A 121 5.21 6.89 -6.17
C LEU A 121 5.42 8.02 -5.15
N GLY A 122 4.57 8.05 -4.12
CA GLY A 122 4.63 9.04 -3.03
C GLY A 122 4.06 10.42 -3.36
N ARG A 123 3.54 10.66 -4.57
CA ARG A 123 2.79 11.90 -4.89
C ARG A 123 1.40 11.89 -4.26
N MET A 124 0.75 10.73 -4.28
CA MET A 124 -0.57 10.50 -3.69
C MET A 124 -0.46 9.32 -2.70
N PRO A 125 0.03 9.55 -1.47
CA PRO A 125 0.21 8.48 -0.50
C PRO A 125 -1.12 7.79 -0.20
N VAL A 126 -1.12 6.45 -0.24
CA VAL A 126 -2.34 5.66 -0.02
C VAL A 126 -2.06 4.44 0.82
N VAL A 127 -3.00 4.14 1.70
CA VAL A 127 -3.05 2.91 2.50
C VAL A 127 -4.37 2.21 2.23
N MET A 128 -4.29 0.93 1.89
CA MET A 128 -5.46 0.06 1.73
C MET A 128 -5.51 -0.94 2.87
N ILE A 129 -6.70 -1.14 3.44
CA ILE A 129 -7.02 -2.19 4.40
C ILE A 129 -8.12 -3.05 3.80
N ALA A 130 -7.81 -4.32 3.56
CA ALA A 130 -8.74 -5.29 3.00
C ALA A 130 -8.79 -6.57 3.84
N PRO A 131 -9.86 -7.39 3.75
CA PRO A 131 -10.00 -8.61 4.54
C PRO A 131 -8.85 -9.60 4.40
N GLY A 132 -8.20 -9.65 3.23
CA GLY A 132 -7.05 -10.53 2.96
C GLY A 132 -5.72 -10.10 3.60
N ASP A 133 -5.64 -8.93 4.22
CA ASP A 133 -4.39 -8.39 4.76
C ASP A 133 -3.87 -9.11 6.01
N THR A 134 -4.66 -9.99 6.61
CA THR A 134 -4.22 -10.87 7.70
C THR A 134 -2.99 -11.70 7.32
N ILE A 135 -2.78 -11.96 6.03
CA ILE A 135 -1.59 -12.62 5.50
C ILE A 135 -0.29 -11.89 5.87
N LEU A 136 -0.32 -10.59 6.12
CA LEU A 136 0.82 -9.82 6.61
C LEU A 136 1.32 -10.35 7.95
N LEU A 137 0.41 -10.76 8.84
CA LEU A 137 0.73 -11.28 10.16
C LEU A 137 0.97 -12.80 10.16
N GLU A 138 0.25 -13.53 9.32
CA GLU A 138 0.20 -15.00 9.31
C GLU A 138 1.14 -15.61 8.27
N GLY A 139 1.44 -14.87 7.21
CA GLY A 139 2.24 -15.31 6.06
C GLY A 139 3.74 -15.34 6.32
N THR A 140 4.48 -15.37 5.23
CA THR A 140 5.94 -15.43 5.23
C THR A 140 6.59 -14.05 5.28
N GLY A 141 7.91 -13.98 5.33
CA GLY A 141 8.63 -12.70 5.23
C GLY A 141 8.40 -11.94 3.90
N VAL A 142 7.89 -12.63 2.87
CA VAL A 142 7.61 -11.99 1.57
C VAL A 142 6.55 -10.91 1.70
N GLU A 143 5.45 -11.18 2.41
CA GLU A 143 4.35 -10.25 2.62
C GLU A 143 4.81 -9.06 3.47
N ARG A 144 5.62 -9.31 4.50
CA ARG A 144 6.15 -8.27 5.39
C ARG A 144 7.16 -7.37 4.68
N ARG A 145 8.06 -7.95 3.86
CA ARG A 145 8.95 -7.14 3.00
C ARG A 145 8.17 -6.31 2.01
N ARG A 146 7.15 -6.89 1.35
CA ARG A 146 6.29 -6.15 0.42
C ARG A 146 5.58 -4.98 1.10
N PHE A 147 5.10 -5.18 2.33
CA PHE A 147 4.49 -4.11 3.14
C PHE A 147 5.50 -2.98 3.40
N THR A 148 6.72 -3.31 3.86
CA THR A 148 7.81 -2.36 4.10
C THR A 148 8.20 -1.61 2.84
N ASP A 149 8.45 -2.35 1.75
CA ASP A 149 8.91 -1.78 0.49
C ASP A 149 7.86 -0.85 -0.11
N MET A 150 6.57 -1.19 0.01
CA MET A 150 5.48 -0.35 -0.46
C MET A 150 5.32 0.96 0.31
N LEU A 151 5.54 0.93 1.62
CA LEU A 151 5.48 2.11 2.46
C LEU A 151 6.69 3.02 2.18
N LEU A 152 7.90 2.45 2.22
CA LEU A 152 9.14 3.21 2.02
C LEU A 152 9.24 3.77 0.59
N ALA A 153 8.73 3.06 -0.41
CA ALA A 153 8.69 3.54 -1.79
C ALA A 153 7.85 4.82 -1.97
N GLN A 154 6.89 5.07 -1.09
CA GLN A 154 6.08 6.28 -1.14
C GLN A 154 6.72 7.49 -0.41
N THR A 155 7.81 7.27 0.35
CA THR A 155 8.45 8.32 1.15
C THR A 155 9.93 8.54 0.81
N LYS A 156 10.64 7.52 0.33
CA LYS A 156 12.09 7.51 0.15
C LYS A 156 12.47 7.17 -1.31
N PRO A 157 12.66 8.18 -2.19
CA PRO A 157 13.02 7.94 -3.60
C PRO A 157 14.31 7.12 -3.77
N ASP A 158 15.35 7.39 -2.97
CA ASP A 158 16.63 6.68 -3.05
C ASP A 158 16.50 5.20 -2.70
N TYR A 159 15.58 4.88 -1.77
CA TYR A 159 15.23 3.49 -1.46
C TYR A 159 14.65 2.76 -2.68
N VAL A 160 13.80 3.44 -3.46
CA VAL A 160 13.25 2.86 -4.70
C VAL A 160 14.36 2.55 -5.70
N GLN A 161 15.33 3.46 -5.88
CA GLN A 161 16.46 3.23 -6.77
C GLN A 161 17.31 2.04 -6.31
N ALA A 162 17.59 1.95 -5.01
CA ALA A 162 18.33 0.82 -4.43
C ALA A 162 17.59 -0.51 -4.63
N LEU A 163 16.25 -0.54 -4.45
CA LEU A 163 15.44 -1.73 -4.70
C LEU A 163 15.47 -2.17 -6.17
N LEU A 164 15.27 -1.23 -7.10
CA LEU A 164 15.28 -1.53 -8.54
C LEU A 164 16.64 -2.03 -9.00
N LYS A 165 17.74 -1.39 -8.54
CA LYS A 165 19.10 -1.82 -8.84
C LYS A 165 19.38 -3.21 -8.28
N ARG A 166 19.03 -3.46 -7.02
CA ARG A 166 19.16 -4.77 -6.39
C ARG A 166 18.44 -5.86 -7.18
N ASP A 167 17.18 -5.64 -7.52
CA ASP A 167 16.37 -6.65 -8.21
C ASP A 167 16.92 -6.97 -9.60
N HIS A 168 17.43 -5.95 -10.31
CA HIS A 168 18.09 -6.12 -11.61
C HIS A 168 19.37 -6.98 -11.46
N LEU A 169 20.25 -6.61 -10.53
CA LEU A 169 21.50 -7.33 -10.28
C LEU A 169 21.26 -8.78 -9.81
N LEU A 170 20.28 -8.99 -8.90
CA LEU A 170 19.87 -10.33 -8.48
C LEU A 170 19.36 -11.15 -9.66
N GLY A 171 18.59 -10.56 -10.57
CA GLY A 171 18.11 -11.24 -11.77
C GLY A 171 19.25 -11.75 -12.65
N GLN A 172 20.24 -10.90 -12.91
CA GLN A 172 21.43 -11.24 -13.73
C GLN A 172 22.31 -12.27 -13.02
N ARG A 173 22.67 -12.04 -11.76
CA ARG A 173 23.48 -12.96 -10.96
C ARG A 173 22.83 -14.34 -10.84
N ASN A 174 21.55 -14.42 -10.57
CA ASN A 174 20.81 -15.68 -10.47
C ASN A 174 20.71 -16.41 -11.82
N ALA A 175 20.71 -15.71 -12.94
CA ALA A 175 20.77 -16.35 -14.26
C ALA A 175 22.13 -17.08 -14.46
N LEU A 176 23.24 -16.47 -14.04
CA LEU A 176 24.56 -17.10 -14.08
C LEU A 176 24.63 -18.33 -13.15
N LEU A 177 24.12 -18.22 -11.92
CA LEU A 177 24.08 -19.34 -10.96
C LEU A 177 23.25 -20.52 -11.51
N LYS A 178 22.11 -20.24 -12.15
CA LYS A 178 21.27 -21.28 -12.77
C LYS A 178 21.98 -21.97 -13.94
N ALA A 179 22.68 -21.21 -14.79
CA ALA A 179 23.42 -21.75 -15.93
C ALA A 179 24.57 -22.67 -15.45
N ALA A 180 25.25 -22.29 -14.38
CA ALA A 180 26.37 -23.04 -13.80
C ALA A 180 25.97 -24.39 -13.17
N ARG A 181 24.68 -24.64 -12.92
CA ARG A 181 24.20 -25.96 -12.43
C ARG A 181 24.49 -27.11 -13.40
N HIS A 182 24.53 -26.82 -14.69
CA HIS A 182 24.65 -27.80 -15.76
C HIS A 182 25.76 -27.41 -16.74
N GLY A 183 26.56 -26.40 -16.43
CA GLY A 183 27.60 -25.83 -17.27
C GLY A 183 28.87 -25.50 -16.46
N PRO A 184 29.81 -24.78 -17.06
CA PRO A 184 31.01 -24.33 -16.38
C PRO A 184 30.68 -23.36 -15.26
N ALA A 185 31.57 -23.26 -14.26
CA ALA A 185 31.44 -22.22 -13.23
C ALA A 185 31.44 -20.82 -13.85
N PRO A 186 30.69 -19.86 -13.27
CA PRO A 186 30.66 -18.50 -13.78
C PRO A 186 32.01 -17.83 -13.59
N ASP A 187 32.31 -16.83 -14.40
CA ASP A 187 33.51 -16.00 -14.27
C ASP A 187 33.57 -15.35 -12.89
N ALA A 188 34.70 -15.58 -12.19
CA ALA A 188 34.88 -15.13 -10.81
C ALA A 188 34.91 -13.60 -10.70
N ALA A 189 35.56 -12.91 -11.64
CA ALA A 189 35.62 -11.42 -11.62
C ALA A 189 34.25 -10.80 -11.87
N LEU A 190 33.45 -11.39 -12.77
CA LEU A 190 32.08 -10.95 -13.00
C LEU A 190 31.20 -11.17 -11.77
N MET A 191 31.35 -12.31 -11.07
CA MET A 191 30.59 -12.57 -9.83
C MET A 191 30.99 -11.59 -8.72
N GLU A 192 32.26 -11.23 -8.62
CA GLU A 192 32.74 -10.24 -7.65
C GLU A 192 32.18 -8.85 -7.92
N CYS A 193 32.12 -8.39 -9.17
CA CYS A 193 31.44 -7.14 -9.54
C CYS A 193 29.96 -7.12 -9.10
N TYR A 194 29.23 -8.22 -9.34
CA TYR A 194 27.83 -8.31 -8.86
C TYR A 194 27.76 -8.26 -7.33
N ASP A 195 28.66 -8.93 -6.65
CA ASP A 195 28.68 -8.99 -5.20
C ASP A 195 28.97 -7.65 -4.56
N GLU A 196 29.90 -6.86 -5.11
CA GLU A 196 30.19 -5.50 -4.64
C GLU A 196 29.00 -4.57 -4.80
N GLU A 197 28.40 -4.54 -5.99
CA GLU A 197 27.23 -3.69 -6.24
C GLU A 197 26.01 -4.10 -5.42
N LEU A 198 25.76 -5.40 -5.26
CA LEU A 198 24.70 -5.92 -4.40
C LEU A 198 24.94 -5.56 -2.93
N THR A 199 26.17 -5.65 -2.45
CA THR A 199 26.53 -5.27 -1.08
C THR A 199 26.17 -3.81 -0.78
N GLN A 200 26.48 -2.90 -1.70
CA GLN A 200 26.12 -1.48 -1.58
C GLN A 200 24.59 -1.28 -1.53
N CYS A 201 23.85 -1.95 -2.44
CA CYS A 201 22.38 -1.88 -2.44
C CYS A 201 21.80 -2.44 -1.13
N HIS A 202 22.31 -3.57 -0.65
CA HIS A 202 21.82 -4.19 0.57
C HIS A 202 22.10 -3.35 1.80
N GLN A 203 23.28 -2.71 1.89
CA GLN A 203 23.60 -1.80 2.97
C GLN A 203 22.61 -0.65 3.01
N THR A 204 22.39 0.07 1.90
CA THR A 204 21.43 1.17 1.81
C THR A 204 20.02 0.73 2.21
N ILE A 205 19.55 -0.41 1.71
CA ILE A 205 18.21 -0.92 2.01
C ILE A 205 18.08 -1.29 3.49
N ALA A 206 19.06 -1.97 4.07
CA ALA A 206 19.04 -2.40 5.46
C ALA A 206 19.06 -1.20 6.44
N GLU A 207 19.88 -0.19 6.17
CA GLU A 207 19.96 1.05 6.96
C GLU A 207 18.62 1.79 6.97
N VAL A 208 18.00 1.94 5.79
CA VAL A 208 16.68 2.60 5.69
C VAL A 208 15.60 1.81 6.44
N ARG A 209 15.58 0.47 6.32
CA ARG A 209 14.61 -0.37 7.04
C ARG A 209 14.81 -0.32 8.55
N ALA A 210 16.07 -0.37 9.02
CA ALA A 210 16.39 -0.28 10.44
C ALA A 210 15.98 1.07 11.04
N SER A 211 16.29 2.17 10.37
CA SER A 211 15.88 3.52 10.79
C SER A 211 14.36 3.67 10.78
N TRP A 212 13.68 3.15 9.74
CA TRP A 212 12.24 3.20 9.65
C TRP A 212 11.55 2.50 10.82
N VAL A 213 11.97 1.28 11.17
CA VAL A 213 11.38 0.52 12.28
C VAL A 213 11.48 1.28 13.60
N GLN A 214 12.58 2.00 13.84
CA GLN A 214 12.75 2.82 15.05
C GLN A 214 11.72 3.95 15.16
N GLY A 215 11.40 4.63 14.06
CA GLY A 215 10.40 5.69 14.04
C GLY A 215 8.96 5.17 13.95
N PHE A 216 8.74 4.12 13.16
CA PHE A 216 7.41 3.55 12.91
C PHE A 216 6.87 2.73 14.09
N GLY A 217 7.73 2.02 14.81
CA GLY A 217 7.34 1.16 15.94
C GLY A 217 6.53 1.89 17.01
N PRO A 218 6.98 3.06 17.52
CA PRO A 218 6.22 3.85 18.49
C PRO A 218 4.86 4.33 17.96
N LEU A 219 4.75 4.72 16.70
CA LEU A 219 3.46 5.09 16.08
C LEU A 219 2.48 3.92 16.07
N MET A 220 2.95 2.76 15.63
CA MET A 220 2.14 1.53 15.62
C MET A 220 1.71 1.13 17.03
N GLN A 221 2.60 1.18 18.01
CA GLN A 221 2.29 0.87 19.42
C GLN A 221 1.24 1.83 19.99
N GLY A 222 1.37 3.14 19.73
CA GLY A 222 0.39 4.15 20.16
C GLY A 222 -1.01 3.88 19.58
N LEU A 223 -1.08 3.58 18.29
CA LEU A 223 -2.34 3.24 17.62
C LEU A 223 -2.92 1.91 18.10
N TYR A 224 -2.09 0.90 18.35
CA TYR A 224 -2.56 -0.37 18.91
C TYR A 224 -3.20 -0.15 20.30
N ARG A 225 -2.55 0.62 21.16
CA ARG A 225 -3.06 0.98 22.49
C ARG A 225 -4.40 1.71 22.38
N HIS A 226 -4.52 2.63 21.44
CA HIS A 226 -5.75 3.39 21.24
C HIS A 226 -6.92 2.49 20.79
N ILE A 227 -6.65 1.47 19.95
CA ILE A 227 -7.65 0.53 19.42
C ILE A 227 -7.98 -0.59 20.42
N ALA A 228 -6.99 -1.16 21.07
CA ALA A 228 -7.12 -2.39 21.87
C ALA A 228 -7.01 -2.18 23.39
N GLY A 229 -6.67 -0.97 23.83
CA GLY A 229 -6.39 -0.66 25.24
C GLY A 229 -4.95 -0.97 25.67
N ASP A 230 -4.64 -0.70 26.92
CA ASP A 230 -3.28 -0.77 27.47
C ASP A 230 -2.83 -2.17 27.94
N ALA A 231 -3.69 -3.19 27.79
CA ALA A 231 -3.43 -4.51 28.36
C ALA A 231 -2.19 -5.22 27.76
N GLU A 232 -1.80 -4.86 26.54
CA GLU A 232 -0.73 -5.55 25.81
C GLU A 232 0.17 -4.56 25.08
N GLN A 233 1.48 -4.77 25.17
CA GLN A 233 2.45 -3.99 24.42
C GLN A 233 2.66 -4.60 23.04
N ALA A 234 2.30 -3.85 21.99
CA ALA A 234 2.57 -4.21 20.61
C ALA A 234 3.97 -3.75 20.20
N THR A 235 4.78 -4.64 19.66
CA THR A 235 6.13 -4.32 19.18
C THR A 235 6.38 -4.85 17.79
N MET A 236 7.30 -4.20 17.09
CA MET A 236 7.80 -4.58 15.78
C MET A 236 9.32 -4.49 15.78
N THR A 237 9.98 -5.54 15.31
CA THR A 237 11.44 -5.64 15.25
C THR A 237 11.89 -6.00 13.85
N TYR A 238 12.88 -5.29 13.32
CA TYR A 238 13.53 -5.63 12.06
C TYR A 238 14.52 -6.77 12.26
N GLN A 239 14.40 -7.79 11.42
CA GLN A 239 15.25 -8.98 11.41
C GLN A 239 16.03 -9.01 10.08
N PRO A 240 17.21 -8.39 10.02
CA PRO A 240 18.05 -8.45 8.82
C PRO A 240 18.58 -9.85 8.60
N ASP A 241 18.72 -10.26 7.33
CA ASP A 241 19.40 -11.52 6.97
C ASP A 241 20.86 -11.54 7.44
N GLN A 242 21.50 -10.38 7.44
CA GLN A 242 22.86 -10.18 7.92
C GLN A 242 22.94 -9.01 8.90
N PRO A 243 23.72 -9.11 9.98
CA PRO A 243 23.92 -8.01 10.94
C PRO A 243 24.50 -6.75 10.30
N SER A 244 25.34 -6.94 9.29
CA SER A 244 25.96 -5.86 8.50
C SER A 244 26.30 -6.39 7.11
N TYR A 245 26.28 -5.53 6.11
CA TYR A 245 26.80 -5.79 4.76
C TYR A 245 28.16 -5.11 4.53
N ALA A 246 28.77 -4.55 5.59
CA ALA A 246 30.11 -4.00 5.56
C ALA A 246 31.17 -5.10 5.88
N ASP A 247 32.23 -4.76 6.59
CA ASP A 247 33.46 -5.55 6.79
C ASP A 247 33.28 -6.95 7.42
N THR A 248 32.14 -7.22 8.07
CA THR A 248 31.91 -8.51 8.77
C THR A 248 31.00 -9.48 8.01
N PHE A 249 30.65 -9.15 6.78
CA PHE A 249 29.72 -9.96 6.00
C PHE A 249 30.34 -11.28 5.54
N GLN A 250 29.74 -12.40 5.96
CA GLN A 250 30.14 -13.75 5.51
C GLN A 250 29.21 -14.24 4.40
N LYS A 251 29.69 -14.23 3.16
CA LYS A 251 28.97 -14.78 2.03
C LYS A 251 28.93 -16.31 2.10
N PRO A 252 27.83 -16.96 1.73
CA PRO A 252 27.83 -18.40 1.45
C PRO A 252 28.81 -18.75 0.35
N SER A 253 29.32 -19.99 0.34
CA SER A 253 30.23 -20.43 -0.74
C SER A 253 29.47 -20.40 -2.08
N LEU A 254 30.18 -20.01 -3.14
CA LEU A 254 29.63 -19.95 -4.50
C LEU A 254 29.03 -21.32 -4.93
N GLN A 255 29.67 -22.43 -4.52
CA GLN A 255 29.18 -23.77 -4.81
C GLN A 255 27.75 -24.00 -4.25
N ARG A 256 27.46 -23.57 -3.02
CA ARG A 256 26.14 -23.69 -2.43
C ARG A 256 25.09 -22.83 -3.17
N GLU A 257 25.48 -21.66 -3.65
CA GLU A 257 24.59 -20.79 -4.45
C GLU A 257 24.34 -21.37 -5.84
N ILE A 258 25.35 -22.02 -6.47
CA ILE A 258 25.18 -22.76 -7.74
C ILE A 258 24.18 -23.90 -7.53
N GLU A 259 24.34 -24.72 -6.50
CA GLU A 259 23.41 -25.80 -6.16
C GLU A 259 21.98 -25.28 -5.91
N ALA A 260 21.82 -24.16 -5.20
CA ALA A 260 20.55 -23.50 -4.98
C ALA A 260 19.99 -22.82 -6.26
N GLY A 261 20.87 -22.40 -7.19
CA GLY A 261 20.54 -21.64 -8.41
C GLY A 261 20.05 -20.23 -8.16
N HIS A 262 20.36 -19.69 -6.99
CA HIS A 262 20.04 -18.30 -6.63
C HIS A 262 20.92 -17.81 -5.48
N THR A 263 20.98 -16.50 -5.34
CA THR A 263 21.69 -15.80 -4.26
C THR A 263 21.07 -16.15 -2.91
N LEU A 264 21.89 -16.60 -1.96
CA LEU A 264 21.49 -17.08 -0.63
C LEU A 264 21.64 -16.04 0.48
N TRP A 265 21.94 -14.80 0.16
CA TRP A 265 22.16 -13.71 1.11
C TRP A 265 21.52 -12.40 0.60
N GLY A 266 21.27 -11.47 1.50
CA GLY A 266 20.82 -10.13 1.14
C GLY A 266 19.41 -9.77 1.61
N THR A 267 19.06 -8.50 1.47
CA THR A 267 17.84 -7.91 2.01
C THR A 267 16.52 -8.48 1.46
N GLN A 268 16.55 -9.28 0.40
CA GLN A 268 15.41 -10.09 -0.05
C GLN A 268 15.07 -11.23 0.92
N ARG A 269 15.89 -11.47 1.94
CA ARG A 269 15.68 -12.48 2.99
C ARG A 269 15.33 -11.89 4.35
N ASP A 270 15.44 -10.56 4.50
CA ASP A 270 15.05 -9.87 5.74
C ASP A 270 13.61 -10.17 6.16
N ASP A 271 13.32 -9.95 7.42
CA ASP A 271 11.97 -10.11 7.95
C ASP A 271 11.63 -9.02 8.99
N LEU A 272 10.35 -8.95 9.34
CA LEU A 272 9.83 -8.21 10.49
C LEU A 272 9.22 -9.19 11.48
N GLU A 273 9.55 -9.06 12.73
CA GLU A 273 8.89 -9.77 13.81
C GLU A 273 7.87 -8.88 14.50
N PHE A 274 6.67 -9.42 14.70
CA PHE A 274 5.55 -8.76 15.37
C PHE A 274 5.22 -9.48 16.66
N GLU A 275 5.17 -8.75 17.78
CA GLU A 275 4.92 -9.32 19.09
C GLU A 275 3.85 -8.54 19.86
N LEU A 276 3.12 -9.27 20.72
CA LEU A 276 2.22 -8.75 21.74
C LEU A 276 2.67 -9.31 23.11
N GLY A 277 3.09 -8.42 24.02
CA GLY A 277 3.57 -8.84 25.33
C GLY A 277 4.71 -9.85 25.24
N ARG A 278 5.68 -9.66 24.34
CA ARG A 278 6.82 -10.55 24.05
C ARG A 278 6.44 -11.93 23.46
N LYS A 279 5.21 -12.07 22.95
CA LYS A 279 4.76 -13.29 22.27
C LYS A 279 4.51 -13.00 20.80
N SER A 280 4.98 -13.88 19.91
CA SER A 280 4.78 -13.74 18.47
C SER A 280 3.28 -13.65 18.12
N VAL A 281 2.89 -12.57 17.43
CA VAL A 281 1.53 -12.37 16.93
C VAL A 281 1.09 -13.53 16.04
N ARG A 282 1.98 -14.00 15.19
CA ARG A 282 1.71 -15.10 14.25
C ARG A 282 1.29 -16.38 14.97
N ARG A 283 1.91 -16.69 16.13
CA ARG A 283 1.71 -17.99 16.81
C ARG A 283 0.65 -17.93 17.89
N TYR A 284 0.52 -16.82 18.60
CA TYR A 284 -0.20 -16.77 19.88
C TYR A 284 -1.36 -15.78 19.91
N ALA A 285 -1.43 -14.80 18.99
CA ALA A 285 -2.47 -13.81 19.02
C ALA A 285 -3.84 -14.39 18.62
N SER A 286 -4.89 -14.01 19.34
CA SER A 286 -6.27 -14.29 18.97
C SER A 286 -6.67 -13.58 17.66
N GLN A 287 -7.78 -13.98 17.05
CA GLN A 287 -8.27 -13.30 15.83
C GLN A 287 -8.50 -11.79 16.05
N GLY A 288 -9.11 -11.42 17.19
CA GLY A 288 -9.34 -10.04 17.55
C GLY A 288 -8.06 -9.24 17.76
N GLN A 289 -7.04 -9.83 18.43
CA GLN A 289 -5.72 -9.23 18.59
C GLN A 289 -5.01 -9.03 17.25
N ARG A 290 -5.01 -10.04 16.38
CA ARG A 290 -4.44 -9.92 15.01
C ARG A 290 -5.10 -8.80 14.23
N LYS A 291 -6.44 -8.71 14.30
CA LYS A 291 -7.17 -7.65 13.61
C LYS A 291 -6.77 -6.27 14.14
N SER A 292 -6.76 -6.06 15.46
CA SER A 292 -6.32 -4.80 16.07
C SER A 292 -4.88 -4.47 15.71
N PHE A 293 -3.99 -5.46 15.69
CA PHE A 293 -2.58 -5.27 15.32
C PHE A 293 -2.43 -4.85 13.84
N LEU A 294 -3.14 -5.53 12.94
CA LEU A 294 -3.17 -5.19 11.51
C LEU A 294 -3.64 -3.75 11.30
N LEU A 295 -4.71 -3.36 12.02
CA LEU A 295 -5.25 -2.02 11.95
C LEU A 295 -4.25 -0.97 12.41
N ALA A 296 -3.62 -1.21 13.55
CA ALA A 296 -2.59 -0.34 14.09
C ALA A 296 -1.43 -0.18 13.09
N LEU A 297 -0.95 -1.28 12.48
CA LEU A 297 0.08 -1.24 11.43
C LEU A 297 -0.34 -0.36 10.24
N LYS A 298 -1.55 -0.54 9.76
CA LYS A 298 -2.06 0.17 8.57
C LYS A 298 -2.33 1.64 8.87
N LEU A 299 -2.92 1.98 10.01
CA LEU A 299 -3.10 3.38 10.41
C LEU A 299 -1.76 4.07 10.69
N ALA A 300 -0.79 3.35 11.24
CA ALA A 300 0.56 3.87 11.42
C ALA A 300 1.23 4.25 10.08
N GLN A 301 0.88 3.59 8.96
CA GLN A 301 1.35 4.04 7.64
C GLN A 301 0.85 5.45 7.31
N CYS A 302 -0.43 5.75 7.57
CA CYS A 302 -0.98 7.09 7.35
C CYS A 302 -0.28 8.13 8.24
N ALA A 303 -0.11 7.83 9.53
CA ALA A 303 0.60 8.69 10.46
C ALA A 303 2.04 8.94 10.00
N TYR A 304 2.75 7.89 9.61
CA TYR A 304 4.12 7.96 9.13
C TYR A 304 4.25 8.83 7.86
N PHE A 305 3.32 8.73 6.91
CA PHE A 305 3.33 9.61 5.74
C PHE A 305 3.27 11.09 6.14
N LEU A 306 2.39 11.44 7.07
CA LEU A 306 2.25 12.82 7.55
C LEU A 306 3.49 13.29 8.31
N ASP A 307 4.10 12.42 9.14
CA ASP A 307 5.32 12.71 9.89
C ASP A 307 6.55 12.85 8.96
N GLU A 308 6.57 12.14 7.83
CA GLU A 308 7.58 12.30 6.75
C GLU A 308 7.31 13.53 5.85
N GLY A 309 6.45 14.45 6.28
CA GLY A 309 6.20 15.73 5.61
C GLY A 309 5.19 15.66 4.45
N LYS A 310 4.44 14.56 4.28
CA LYS A 310 3.33 14.55 3.33
C LYS A 310 2.17 15.36 3.90
N SER A 311 1.64 16.29 3.12
CA SER A 311 0.51 17.14 3.53
C SER A 311 -0.83 16.42 3.53
N HIS A 312 -0.89 15.21 2.97
CA HIS A 312 -2.10 14.40 2.81
C HIS A 312 -1.77 12.93 2.64
N ALA A 313 -2.75 12.07 2.94
CA ALA A 313 -2.75 10.66 2.57
C ALA A 313 -4.18 10.19 2.32
N THR A 314 -4.34 9.06 1.64
CA THR A 314 -5.64 8.42 1.40
C THR A 314 -5.71 7.10 2.15
N LEU A 315 -6.76 6.90 2.93
CA LEU A 315 -7.04 5.64 3.63
C LEU A 315 -8.26 4.96 2.98
N LEU A 316 -8.08 3.73 2.54
CA LEU A 316 -9.09 2.91 1.90
C LEU A 316 -9.43 1.71 2.81
N LEU A 317 -10.72 1.55 3.17
CA LEU A 317 -11.20 0.54 4.11
C LEU A 317 -12.24 -0.35 3.41
N ASP A 318 -11.88 -1.60 3.09
CA ASP A 318 -12.78 -2.54 2.43
C ASP A 318 -13.40 -3.52 3.43
N ASP A 319 -14.74 -3.52 3.51
CA ASP A 319 -15.58 -4.36 4.40
C ASP A 319 -15.06 -4.47 5.84
N PHE A 320 -14.70 -3.31 6.39
CA PHE A 320 -13.79 -3.24 7.50
C PHE A 320 -14.44 -3.42 8.88
N PHE A 321 -15.73 -3.00 9.03
CA PHE A 321 -16.40 -2.94 10.32
C PHE A 321 -16.90 -4.31 10.84
N GLU A 322 -16.74 -5.38 10.07
CA GLU A 322 -17.13 -6.72 10.51
C GLU A 322 -16.18 -7.26 11.59
N LYS A 323 -16.73 -7.93 12.58
CA LYS A 323 -15.99 -8.71 13.62
C LYS A 323 -15.11 -7.88 14.58
N LEU A 324 -15.42 -6.59 14.81
CA LEU A 324 -14.88 -5.82 15.93
C LEU A 324 -15.93 -5.67 17.02
N ASP A 325 -15.52 -5.78 18.29
CA ASP A 325 -16.35 -5.38 19.39
C ASP A 325 -16.53 -3.85 19.45
N ALA A 326 -17.54 -3.39 20.19
CA ALA A 326 -17.91 -1.99 20.24
C ALA A 326 -16.77 -1.07 20.73
N ALA A 327 -15.99 -1.50 21.71
CA ALA A 327 -14.89 -0.72 22.28
C ALA A 327 -13.75 -0.52 21.26
N ARG A 328 -13.33 -1.60 20.59
CA ARG A 328 -12.33 -1.54 19.53
C ARG A 328 -12.78 -0.73 18.33
N LEU A 329 -14.06 -0.84 17.97
CA LEU A 329 -14.64 -0.04 16.89
C LEU A 329 -14.59 1.44 17.22
N GLN A 330 -14.96 1.83 18.45
CA GLN A 330 -14.89 3.22 18.90
C GLN A 330 -13.46 3.75 18.87
N GLY A 331 -12.50 3.02 19.45
CA GLY A 331 -11.09 3.42 19.44
C GLY A 331 -10.52 3.58 18.04
N LEU A 332 -10.91 2.66 17.13
CA LEU A 332 -10.53 2.74 15.74
C LEU A 332 -11.05 4.00 15.04
N VAL A 333 -12.37 4.29 15.17
CA VAL A 333 -12.96 5.47 14.52
C VAL A 333 -12.33 6.75 15.05
N GLN A 334 -12.06 6.83 16.36
CA GLN A 334 -11.36 7.97 16.94
C GLN A 334 -9.95 8.12 16.36
N ALA A 335 -9.19 7.02 16.22
CA ALA A 335 -7.86 7.05 15.60
C ALA A 335 -7.91 7.55 14.15
N ILE A 336 -8.89 7.09 13.37
CA ILE A 336 -9.08 7.53 11.97
C ILE A 336 -9.50 9.01 11.93
N GLN A 337 -10.35 9.48 12.85
CA GLN A 337 -10.74 10.89 12.94
C GLN A 337 -9.53 11.81 13.19
N GLU A 338 -8.64 11.42 14.11
CA GLU A 338 -7.41 12.18 14.36
C GLU A 338 -6.51 12.24 13.12
N LEU A 339 -6.38 11.14 12.40
CA LEU A 339 -5.66 11.13 11.12
C LEU A 339 -6.34 11.99 10.06
N SER A 340 -7.68 11.96 9.99
CA SER A 340 -8.44 12.78 9.04
C SER A 340 -8.28 14.28 9.31
N LYS A 341 -8.27 14.72 10.57
CA LYS A 341 -7.96 16.10 10.95
C LYS A 341 -6.56 16.54 10.51
N ARG A 342 -5.62 15.60 10.40
CA ARG A 342 -4.24 15.83 9.95
C ARG A 342 -4.07 15.78 8.43
N GLY A 343 -5.13 15.56 7.65
CA GLY A 343 -5.09 15.56 6.19
C GLY A 343 -5.27 14.19 5.53
N VAL A 344 -5.76 13.17 6.25
CA VAL A 344 -6.11 11.87 5.65
C VAL A 344 -7.55 11.89 5.14
N GLN A 345 -7.73 11.63 3.84
CA GLN A 345 -9.04 11.35 3.25
C GLN A 345 -9.38 9.87 3.42
N VAL A 346 -10.61 9.60 3.84
CA VAL A 346 -11.07 8.25 4.17
C VAL A 346 -12.14 7.79 3.19
N PHE A 347 -11.90 6.67 2.55
CA PHE A 347 -12.90 5.94 1.76
C PHE A 347 -13.18 4.61 2.43
N LEU A 348 -14.43 4.27 2.59
CA LEU A 348 -14.82 3.01 3.18
C LEU A 348 -15.91 2.32 2.34
N SER A 349 -15.93 0.99 2.36
CA SER A 349 -17.00 0.19 1.80
C SER A 349 -17.75 -0.55 2.90
N ASP A 350 -19.06 -0.69 2.76
CA ASP A 350 -19.89 -1.49 3.65
C ASP A 350 -21.20 -1.91 2.98
N THR A 351 -21.75 -3.05 3.40
CA THR A 351 -23.06 -3.52 2.93
C THR A 351 -24.23 -2.82 3.62
N GLY A 352 -24.03 -2.32 4.84
CA GLY A 352 -25.06 -1.73 5.70
C GLY A 352 -24.95 -0.21 5.80
N LYS A 353 -25.65 0.52 4.92
CA LYS A 353 -25.66 1.99 4.93
C LYS A 353 -26.07 2.57 6.29
N GLU A 354 -27.11 2.01 6.91
CA GLU A 354 -27.62 2.50 8.20
C GLU A 354 -26.60 2.26 9.33
N ARG A 355 -25.85 1.15 9.29
CA ARG A 355 -24.77 0.89 10.24
C ARG A 355 -23.67 1.95 10.15
N VAL A 356 -23.24 2.28 8.93
CA VAL A 356 -22.23 3.32 8.72
C VAL A 356 -22.77 4.68 9.13
N ARG A 357 -24.01 5.01 8.77
CA ARG A 357 -24.66 6.28 9.16
C ARG A 357 -24.69 6.43 10.67
N TYR A 358 -25.20 5.43 11.37
CA TYR A 358 -25.26 5.42 12.84
C TYR A 358 -23.86 5.64 13.46
N LEU A 359 -22.84 4.96 12.95
CA LEU A 359 -21.46 5.11 13.44
C LEU A 359 -20.91 6.53 13.21
N MET A 360 -21.16 7.11 12.03
CA MET A 360 -20.73 8.47 11.71
C MET A 360 -21.45 9.52 12.57
N GLU A 361 -22.74 9.34 12.83
CA GLU A 361 -23.52 10.20 13.72
C GLU A 361 -23.01 10.14 15.16
N GLN A 362 -22.75 8.94 15.70
CA GLN A 362 -22.18 8.77 17.04
C GLN A 362 -20.82 9.47 17.20
N CYS A 363 -20.05 9.52 16.13
CA CYS A 363 -18.72 10.14 16.10
C CYS A 363 -18.76 11.61 15.63
N GLN A 364 -19.95 12.15 15.34
CA GLN A 364 -20.14 13.51 14.79
C GLN A 364 -19.27 13.77 13.53
N GLN A 365 -19.12 12.74 12.70
CA GLN A 365 -18.26 12.77 11.52
C GLN A 365 -19.11 12.91 10.25
N PRO A 366 -19.04 14.04 9.53
CA PRO A 366 -19.67 14.18 8.22
C PRO A 366 -19.13 13.16 7.24
N CYS A 367 -20.04 12.48 6.51
CA CYS A 367 -19.68 11.44 5.54
C CYS A 367 -20.55 11.58 4.28
N LEU A 368 -19.89 11.55 3.12
CA LEU A 368 -20.56 11.46 1.83
C LEU A 368 -20.91 10.00 1.54
N PHE A 369 -22.19 9.72 1.28
CA PHE A 369 -22.64 8.37 0.92
C PHE A 369 -22.82 8.24 -0.58
N VAL A 370 -22.22 7.22 -1.16
CA VAL A 370 -22.36 6.82 -2.56
C VAL A 370 -22.97 5.42 -2.59
N ASP A 371 -24.19 5.31 -3.08
CA ASP A 371 -24.90 4.03 -3.16
C ASP A 371 -24.48 3.24 -4.39
N THR A 372 -24.32 1.92 -4.22
CA THR A 372 -24.02 0.97 -5.28
C THR A 372 -25.14 -0.08 -5.41
N PRO A 373 -25.40 -0.64 -6.62
CA PRO A 373 -24.69 -0.40 -7.88
C PRO A 373 -24.87 1.03 -8.39
N LEU A 374 -23.88 1.51 -9.10
CA LEU A 374 -23.98 2.80 -9.77
C LEU A 374 -24.96 2.73 -10.95
N PRO A 375 -25.56 3.86 -11.40
CA PRO A 375 -26.64 3.86 -12.39
C PRO A 375 -26.34 3.16 -13.73
N ASN A 376 -25.06 2.98 -14.08
CA ASN A 376 -24.62 2.35 -15.35
C ASN A 376 -23.79 1.09 -15.13
N SER A 377 -23.81 0.52 -13.93
CA SER A 377 -23.13 -0.76 -13.65
C SER A 377 -23.89 -1.91 -14.33
N THR A 378 -23.17 -2.79 -15.00
CA THR A 378 -23.73 -4.03 -15.56
C THR A 378 -23.37 -5.18 -14.62
N PRO A 379 -24.32 -6.01 -14.19
CA PRO A 379 -24.07 -7.15 -13.30
C PRO A 379 -23.17 -8.23 -13.95
#